data_ec3655b83d2843d53c0cfebafccab1f6
#
_entry.id   ec3655b83d2843d53c0cfebafccab1f6
#
_cell.length_a   1.000
_cell.length_b   1.000
_cell.length_c   1.000
_cell.angle_alpha   90.00
_cell.angle_beta   90.00
_cell.angle_gamma   90.00
#
_symmetry.space_group_name_H-M   'P 1'
#
loop_
_entity.id
_entity.type
_entity.pdbx_description
1 polymer ?
#
loop_
_entity_poly.entity_id
_entity_poly.type
_entity_poly.pdbx_seq_one_letter_code
_entity_poly.pdbx_strand_id
1 'polypeptide(L)'
;MILIGNSVLHIEMRRWADILVVAPASANLISKASYGIADNFVLSVLRAWDFRKPCIICPAMNTAMWLHPTTKESLNRLKSWGYEILGPVEKILACNEKGNGAMVSVQDIKSFLLAKWAQRLGLHSNTLTNANLELHSTGSTSQITTDSVDGAGGGLNNTTATSDLYNNSISGMKDP
;
A
#
# COMPACT_ATOMS: atom_id res chain seq x y z
N MET A 1 2.75 5.69 -36.57
CA MET A 1 4.17 5.60 -36.98
C MET A 1 5.01 5.74 -35.70
N ILE A 2 5.55 4.65 -35.18
CA ILE A 2 6.45 4.68 -34.01
C ILE A 2 7.84 5.03 -34.58
N LEU A 3 8.34 6.20 -34.23
CA LEU A 3 9.71 6.60 -34.64
C LEU A 3 10.69 5.69 -33.87
N ILE A 4 11.54 5.01 -34.63
CA ILE A 4 12.65 4.21 -34.07
C ILE A 4 13.58 5.18 -33.35
N GLY A 5 13.62 5.07 -31.98
CA GLY A 5 14.43 5.94 -31.14
C GLY A 5 13.66 6.65 -30.02
N ASN A 6 12.32 6.69 -30.03
CA ASN A 6 11.54 7.20 -28.91
C ASN A 6 11.43 6.16 -27.81
N SER A 7 11.85 6.52 -26.59
CA SER A 7 11.72 5.65 -25.43
C SER A 7 10.23 5.37 -25.13
N VAL A 8 9.92 4.11 -24.86
CA VAL A 8 8.56 3.67 -24.51
C VAL A 8 8.34 3.95 -23.03
N LEU A 9 7.51 4.94 -22.70
CA LEU A 9 7.40 5.52 -21.36
C LEU A 9 7.16 4.48 -20.24
N HIS A 10 6.27 3.50 -20.45
CA HIS A 10 6.02 2.48 -19.41
C HIS A 10 7.23 1.55 -19.20
N ILE A 11 8.09 1.36 -20.19
CA ILE A 11 9.35 0.63 -20.06
C ILE A 11 10.38 1.45 -19.31
N GLU A 12 10.45 2.77 -19.58
CA GLU A 12 11.32 3.67 -18.82
C GLU A 12 10.92 3.75 -17.35
N MET A 13 9.61 3.86 -17.06
CA MET A 13 9.09 3.83 -15.69
C MET A 13 9.46 2.52 -14.97
N ARG A 14 9.29 1.36 -15.62
CA ARG A 14 9.71 0.07 -15.08
C ARG A 14 11.21 0.04 -14.73
N ARG A 15 12.05 0.64 -15.56
CA ARG A 15 13.50 0.69 -15.34
C ARG A 15 13.86 1.60 -14.18
N TRP A 16 13.26 2.79 -14.18
CA TRP A 16 13.55 3.85 -13.22
C TRP A 16 13.05 3.54 -11.79
N ALA A 17 11.83 3.04 -11.65
CA ALA A 17 11.21 2.83 -10.35
C ALA A 17 11.82 1.63 -9.61
N ASP A 18 12.07 1.76 -8.33
CA ASP A 18 12.53 0.70 -7.44
C ASP A 18 11.39 -0.01 -6.72
N ILE A 19 10.27 0.69 -6.52
CA ILE A 19 9.02 0.18 -5.94
C ILE A 19 7.87 0.73 -6.76
N LEU A 20 6.85 -0.10 -7.03
CA LEU A 20 5.59 0.34 -7.62
C LEU A 20 4.48 0.22 -6.58
N VAL A 21 3.72 1.29 -6.39
CA VAL A 21 2.54 1.31 -5.52
C VAL A 21 1.34 1.77 -6.33
N VAL A 22 0.27 1.00 -6.29
CA VAL A 22 -1.03 1.38 -6.86
C VAL A 22 -2.01 1.62 -5.72
N ALA A 23 -2.24 2.89 -5.39
CA ALA A 23 -3.07 3.32 -4.28
C ALA A 23 -3.88 4.56 -4.65
N PRO A 24 -5.21 4.47 -4.82
CA PRO A 24 -6.04 3.26 -4.70
C PRO A 24 -5.99 2.35 -5.94
N ALA A 25 -6.26 1.05 -5.75
CA ALA A 25 -6.50 0.09 -6.81
C ALA A 25 -8.00 -0.29 -6.84
N SER A 26 -8.70 0.13 -7.87
CA SER A 26 -10.12 -0.19 -8.06
C SER A 26 -10.34 -1.65 -8.46
N ALA A 27 -11.57 -2.17 -8.29
CA ALA A 27 -11.95 -3.49 -8.76
C ALA A 27 -11.66 -3.69 -10.25
N ASN A 28 -11.93 -2.66 -11.07
CA ASN A 28 -11.66 -2.69 -12.50
C ASN A 28 -10.16 -2.86 -12.80
N LEU A 29 -9.29 -2.11 -12.10
CA LEU A 29 -7.84 -2.21 -12.29
C LEU A 29 -7.34 -3.59 -11.86
N ILE A 30 -7.78 -4.09 -10.70
CA ILE A 30 -7.39 -5.40 -10.17
C ILE A 30 -7.80 -6.52 -11.13
N SER A 31 -9.05 -6.49 -11.62
CA SER A 31 -9.54 -7.47 -12.60
C SER A 31 -8.72 -7.43 -13.89
N LYS A 32 -8.52 -6.25 -14.48
CA LYS A 32 -7.74 -6.10 -15.71
C LYS A 32 -6.29 -6.57 -15.53
N ALA A 33 -5.64 -6.16 -14.44
CA ALA A 33 -4.28 -6.58 -14.13
C ALA A 33 -4.16 -8.10 -14.03
N SER A 34 -5.12 -8.76 -13.35
CA SER A 34 -5.12 -10.22 -13.16
C SER A 34 -5.31 -11.02 -14.46
N TYR A 35 -5.89 -10.41 -15.49
CA TYR A 35 -5.99 -11.00 -16.82
C TYR A 35 -4.90 -10.50 -17.79
N GLY A 36 -3.95 -9.68 -17.32
CA GLY A 36 -2.86 -9.15 -18.14
C GLY A 36 -3.29 -8.12 -19.16
N ILE A 37 -4.46 -7.50 -18.99
CA ILE A 37 -4.94 -6.41 -19.85
C ILE A 37 -4.08 -5.18 -19.60
N ALA A 38 -3.66 -4.49 -20.65
CA ALA A 38 -2.77 -3.33 -20.60
C ALA A 38 -3.33 -2.19 -21.49
N ASP A 39 -4.57 -1.80 -21.21
CA ASP A 39 -5.32 -0.80 -22.00
C ASP A 39 -5.12 0.65 -21.51
N ASN A 40 -4.30 0.85 -20.48
CA ASN A 40 -3.90 2.17 -20.01
C ASN A 40 -2.44 2.16 -19.51
N PHE A 41 -1.93 3.34 -19.18
CA PHE A 41 -0.53 3.51 -18.77
C PHE A 41 -0.15 2.67 -17.54
N VAL A 42 -0.96 2.73 -16.47
CA VAL A 42 -0.69 1.99 -15.22
C VAL A 42 -0.67 0.49 -15.47
N LEU A 43 -1.65 -0.04 -16.19
CA LEU A 43 -1.73 -1.45 -16.56
C LEU A 43 -0.57 -1.87 -17.46
N SER A 44 -0.10 -0.98 -18.35
CA SER A 44 1.09 -1.24 -19.19
C SER A 44 2.37 -1.33 -18.33
N VAL A 45 2.51 -0.48 -17.30
CA VAL A 45 3.62 -0.56 -16.34
C VAL A 45 3.55 -1.86 -15.54
N LEU A 46 2.36 -2.21 -15.00
CA LEU A 46 2.13 -3.46 -14.27
C LEU A 46 2.47 -4.68 -15.12
N ARG A 47 2.03 -4.69 -16.40
CA ARG A 47 2.28 -5.79 -17.35
C ARG A 47 3.77 -5.98 -17.65
N ALA A 48 4.54 -4.89 -17.62
CA ALA A 48 5.98 -4.90 -17.87
C ALA A 48 6.81 -4.98 -16.56
N TRP A 49 6.19 -5.07 -15.39
CA TRP A 49 6.89 -4.95 -14.11
C TRP A 49 7.93 -6.04 -13.90
N ASP A 50 9.01 -5.68 -13.22
CA ASP A 50 10.10 -6.58 -12.83
C ASP A 50 9.87 -7.06 -11.40
N PHE A 51 9.43 -8.29 -11.22
CA PHE A 51 9.09 -8.86 -9.90
C PHE A 51 10.28 -9.07 -8.95
N ARG A 52 11.49 -8.75 -9.37
CA ARG A 52 12.61 -8.58 -8.44
C ARG A 52 12.50 -7.30 -7.63
N LYS A 53 11.60 -6.40 -8.01
CA LYS A 53 11.26 -5.15 -7.33
C LYS A 53 9.86 -5.27 -6.72
N PRO A 54 9.62 -4.71 -5.51
CA PRO A 54 8.31 -4.77 -4.87
C PRO A 54 7.23 -4.08 -5.72
N CYS A 55 6.05 -4.71 -5.78
CA CYS A 55 4.86 -4.11 -6.37
C CYS A 55 3.67 -4.28 -5.43
N ILE A 56 3.17 -3.17 -4.91
CA ILE A 56 2.14 -3.13 -3.88
C ILE A 56 0.83 -2.63 -4.50
N ILE A 57 -0.23 -3.39 -4.27
CA ILE A 57 -1.60 -3.06 -4.68
C ILE A 57 -2.41 -2.76 -3.42
N CYS A 58 -3.00 -1.56 -3.33
CA CYS A 58 -3.85 -1.13 -2.22
C CYS A 58 -5.31 -1.09 -2.70
N PRO A 59 -6.10 -2.17 -2.50
CA PRO A 59 -7.48 -2.23 -2.96
C PRO A 59 -8.35 -1.14 -2.33
N ALA A 60 -9.26 -0.57 -3.15
CA ALA A 60 -10.29 0.35 -2.70
C ALA A 60 -11.52 0.19 -3.60
N MET A 61 -12.64 -0.25 -3.02
CA MET A 61 -13.88 -0.50 -3.75
C MET A 61 -15.09 -0.58 -2.81
N ASN A 62 -16.28 -0.55 -3.37
CA ASN A 62 -17.49 -0.82 -2.61
C ASN A 62 -17.48 -2.25 -2.03
N THR A 63 -18.14 -2.45 -0.88
CA THR A 63 -18.21 -3.76 -0.18
C THR A 63 -18.76 -4.87 -1.07
N ALA A 64 -19.80 -4.60 -1.88
CA ALA A 64 -20.36 -5.59 -2.79
C ALA A 64 -19.36 -6.04 -3.86
N MET A 65 -18.54 -5.10 -4.37
CA MET A 65 -17.45 -5.42 -5.29
C MET A 65 -16.32 -6.19 -4.60
N TRP A 66 -16.05 -5.87 -3.33
CA TRP A 66 -15.04 -6.59 -2.55
C TRP A 66 -15.44 -8.04 -2.31
N LEU A 67 -16.72 -8.30 -1.98
CA LEU A 67 -17.28 -9.63 -1.72
C LEU A 67 -17.52 -10.43 -3.01
N HIS A 68 -17.43 -9.82 -4.19
CA HIS A 68 -17.65 -10.51 -5.44
C HIS A 68 -16.58 -11.59 -5.68
N PRO A 69 -16.95 -12.82 -6.08
CA PRO A 69 -16.01 -13.94 -6.26
C PRO A 69 -14.80 -13.61 -7.12
N THR A 70 -14.99 -12.86 -8.21
CA THR A 70 -13.89 -12.47 -9.11
C THR A 70 -12.84 -11.59 -8.43
N THR A 71 -13.18 -10.86 -7.37
CA THR A 71 -12.20 -10.04 -6.63
C THR A 71 -11.21 -10.93 -5.90
N LYS A 72 -11.70 -11.95 -5.17
CA LYS A 72 -10.87 -12.94 -4.49
C LYS A 72 -9.96 -13.69 -5.48
N GLU A 73 -10.51 -14.17 -6.59
CA GLU A 73 -9.76 -14.86 -7.64
C GLU A 73 -8.67 -13.98 -8.25
N SER A 74 -9.02 -12.73 -8.61
CA SER A 74 -8.09 -11.77 -9.19
C SER A 74 -6.93 -11.46 -8.26
N LEU A 75 -7.21 -11.21 -6.96
CA LEU A 75 -6.19 -10.94 -5.96
C LEU A 75 -5.29 -12.16 -5.73
N ASN A 76 -5.85 -13.37 -5.67
CA ASN A 76 -5.06 -14.60 -5.51
C ASN A 76 -4.13 -14.81 -6.71
N ARG A 77 -4.60 -14.55 -7.92
CA ARG A 77 -3.80 -14.63 -9.14
C ARG A 77 -2.67 -13.60 -9.12
N LEU A 78 -2.95 -12.35 -8.76
CA LEU A 78 -1.91 -11.33 -8.62
C LEU A 78 -0.87 -11.70 -7.57
N LYS A 79 -1.30 -12.20 -6.40
CA LYS A 79 -0.38 -12.70 -5.36
C LYS A 79 0.51 -13.81 -5.86
N SER A 80 -0.02 -14.77 -6.61
CA SER A 80 0.76 -15.89 -7.15
C SER A 80 1.86 -15.44 -8.14
N TRP A 81 1.73 -14.25 -8.71
CA TRP A 81 2.74 -13.63 -9.58
C TRP A 81 3.74 -12.76 -8.82
N GLY A 82 3.55 -12.54 -7.51
CA GLY A 82 4.46 -11.76 -6.69
C GLY A 82 4.00 -10.34 -6.37
N TYR A 83 2.74 -9.97 -6.69
CA TYR A 83 2.17 -8.72 -6.20
C TYR A 83 1.85 -8.81 -4.71
N GLU A 84 2.17 -7.75 -3.98
CA GLU A 84 1.82 -7.63 -2.56
C GLU A 84 0.51 -6.84 -2.43
N ILE A 85 -0.45 -7.40 -1.68
CA ILE A 85 -1.75 -6.77 -1.47
C ILE A 85 -1.80 -6.19 -0.07
N LEU A 86 -2.02 -4.89 0.05
CA LEU A 86 -2.11 -4.19 1.31
C LEU A 86 -3.53 -3.68 1.54
N GLY A 87 -4.25 -4.26 2.48
CA GLY A 87 -5.67 -4.01 2.75
C GLY A 87 -6.61 -4.82 1.86
N PRO A 88 -7.90 -4.41 1.72
CA PRO A 88 -8.51 -3.21 2.30
C PRO A 88 -8.74 -3.30 3.81
N VAL A 89 -9.22 -2.19 4.39
CA VAL A 89 -9.62 -2.13 5.80
C VAL A 89 -11.12 -1.95 5.94
N GLU A 90 -11.66 -2.34 7.11
CA GLU A 90 -13.05 -2.07 7.46
C GLU A 90 -13.19 -0.60 7.88
N LYS A 91 -14.12 0.11 7.27
CA LYS A 91 -14.42 1.52 7.57
C LYS A 91 -15.87 1.85 7.24
N ILE A 92 -16.37 2.96 7.76
CA ILE A 92 -17.62 3.55 7.25
C ILE A 92 -17.30 4.09 5.85
N LEU A 93 -17.95 3.54 4.85
CA LEU A 93 -17.77 3.90 3.44
C LEU A 93 -18.56 5.18 3.11
N ALA A 94 -18.32 5.75 1.94
CA ALA A 94 -19.01 6.94 1.45
C ALA A 94 -20.54 6.79 1.35
N CYS A 95 -21.04 5.55 1.31
CA CYS A 95 -22.49 5.21 1.37
C CYS A 95 -23.04 5.14 2.79
N ASN A 96 -22.27 5.55 3.80
CA ASN A 96 -22.61 5.50 5.23
C ASN A 96 -22.84 4.07 5.81
N GLU A 97 -22.39 3.05 5.11
CA GLU A 97 -22.40 1.66 5.55
C GLU A 97 -21.01 1.26 6.08
N LYS A 98 -21.02 0.53 7.21
CA LYS A 98 -19.80 -0.09 7.73
C LYS A 98 -19.50 -1.32 6.88
N GLY A 99 -18.34 -1.33 6.22
CA GLY A 99 -17.99 -2.45 5.36
C GLY A 99 -16.50 -2.52 5.02
N ASN A 100 -16.11 -3.67 4.49
CA ASN A 100 -14.79 -3.93 3.98
C ASN A 100 -14.67 -3.39 2.54
N GLY A 101 -13.68 -2.57 2.28
CA GLY A 101 -13.45 -2.04 0.92
C GLY A 101 -12.73 -0.70 0.92
N ALA A 102 -12.52 -0.08 2.09
CA ALA A 102 -11.76 1.15 2.20
C ALA A 102 -10.26 0.90 2.01
N MET A 103 -9.58 1.77 1.28
CA MET A 103 -8.12 1.75 1.19
C MET A 103 -7.49 1.90 2.58
N VAL A 104 -6.41 1.20 2.85
CA VAL A 104 -5.57 1.41 4.03
C VAL A 104 -5.12 2.88 4.13
N SER A 105 -4.81 3.34 5.34
CA SER A 105 -4.37 4.71 5.53
C SER A 105 -3.06 5.00 4.80
N VAL A 106 -2.86 6.26 4.42
CA VAL A 106 -1.59 6.69 3.81
C VAL A 106 -0.41 6.44 4.75
N GLN A 107 -0.63 6.54 6.07
CA GLN A 107 0.41 6.28 7.06
C GLN A 107 0.80 4.79 7.09
N ASP A 108 -0.17 3.88 6.99
CA ASP A 108 0.10 2.44 6.92
C ASP A 108 0.85 2.09 5.64
N ILE A 109 0.45 2.69 4.50
CA ILE A 109 1.17 2.52 3.23
C ILE A 109 2.61 3.00 3.38
N LYS A 110 2.84 4.19 3.95
CA LYS A 110 4.16 4.76 4.19
C LYS A 110 5.02 3.83 5.07
N SER A 111 4.47 3.37 6.19
CA SER A 111 5.17 2.48 7.13
C SER A 111 5.56 1.16 6.46
N PHE A 112 4.64 0.59 5.68
CA PHE A 112 4.89 -0.63 4.92
C PHE A 112 6.01 -0.45 3.89
N LEU A 113 5.99 0.66 3.14
CA LEU A 113 7.02 0.98 2.15
C LEU A 113 8.39 1.18 2.78
N LEU A 114 8.47 1.89 3.91
CA LEU A 114 9.72 2.09 4.63
C LEU A 114 10.31 0.76 5.12
N ALA A 115 9.47 -0.13 5.65
CA ALA A 115 9.91 -1.46 6.07
C ALA A 115 10.44 -2.29 4.89
N LYS A 116 9.76 -2.26 3.74
CA LYS A 116 10.21 -2.94 2.51
C LYS A 116 11.51 -2.36 1.98
N TRP A 117 11.65 -1.05 2.02
CA TRP A 117 12.87 -0.37 1.60
C TRP A 117 14.05 -0.73 2.49
N ALA A 118 13.86 -0.71 3.83
CA ALA A 118 14.89 -1.12 4.79
C ALA A 118 15.33 -2.58 4.57
N GLN A 119 14.37 -3.48 4.38
CA GLN A 119 14.65 -4.88 4.08
C GLN A 119 15.50 -5.03 2.81
N ARG A 120 15.20 -4.26 1.76
CA ARG A 120 15.96 -4.27 0.50
C ARG A 120 17.40 -3.77 0.66
N LEU A 121 17.61 -2.80 1.56
CA LEU A 121 18.94 -2.27 1.89
C LEU A 121 19.71 -3.11 2.90
N GLY A 122 19.14 -4.21 3.41
CA GLY A 122 19.77 -5.03 4.47
C GLY A 122 19.82 -4.32 5.82
N LEU A 123 19.03 -3.25 6.02
CA LEU A 123 18.97 -2.52 7.28
C LEU A 123 18.04 -3.24 8.25
N HIS A 124 18.55 -3.58 9.44
CA HIS A 124 17.71 -4.13 10.52
C HIS A 124 16.80 -3.05 11.08
N SER A 125 15.59 -3.43 11.48
CA SER A 125 14.49 -2.55 11.91
C SER A 125 14.83 -1.54 13.02
N ASN A 126 15.90 -1.73 13.77
CA ASN A 126 16.32 -0.83 14.87
C ASN A 126 16.92 0.51 14.40
N THR A 127 17.27 0.66 13.11
CA THR A 127 17.87 1.89 12.59
C THR A 127 16.82 2.93 12.16
N LEU A 128 15.59 2.50 11.87
CA LEU A 128 14.54 3.39 11.36
C LEU A 128 13.86 4.24 12.45
N THR A 129 13.85 3.78 13.70
CA THR A 129 13.34 4.55 14.84
C THR A 129 14.19 5.78 15.16
N ASN A 130 15.49 5.71 14.99
CA ASN A 130 16.38 6.83 15.28
C ASN A 130 16.38 7.91 14.17
N ALA A 131 16.22 7.53 12.90
CA ALA A 131 16.14 8.46 11.79
C ALA A 131 14.87 9.33 11.82
N ASN A 132 13.75 8.81 12.33
CA ASN A 132 12.51 9.58 12.50
C ASN A 132 12.58 10.58 13.67
N LEU A 133 13.42 10.33 14.68
CA LEU A 133 13.64 11.25 15.81
C LEU A 133 14.52 12.45 15.41
N GLU A 134 15.48 12.27 14.51
CA GLU A 134 16.36 13.35 14.07
C GLU A 134 15.69 14.32 13.08
N LEU A 135 14.74 13.86 12.26
CA LEU A 135 14.01 14.72 11.31
C LEU A 135 12.99 15.66 12.00
N HIS A 136 12.60 15.38 13.24
CA HIS A 136 11.72 16.25 14.03
C HIS A 136 12.47 17.22 14.96
N SER A 137 13.79 17.09 15.11
CA SER A 137 14.58 17.94 16.02
C SER A 137 15.20 19.18 15.37
N THR A 138 15.12 19.33 14.05
CA THR A 138 15.74 20.46 13.32
C THR A 138 14.78 21.57 12.87
N GLY A 139 13.56 21.57 13.37
CA GLY A 139 12.58 22.60 13.00
C GLY A 139 11.73 23.04 14.17
N SER A 140 12.23 23.93 15.04
CA SER A 140 11.49 25.06 15.63
C SER A 140 12.17 25.59 16.87
N THR A 141 12.83 26.74 16.71
CA THR A 141 13.05 27.67 17.83
C THR A 141 12.17 28.89 17.56
N SER A 142 11.03 28.96 18.24
CA SER A 142 10.42 30.22 18.66
C SER A 142 9.50 29.97 19.84
N GLN A 143 9.88 30.57 20.94
CA GLN A 143 9.21 30.53 22.23
C GLN A 143 7.82 31.20 22.17
N ILE A 144 6.82 30.58 22.76
CA ILE A 144 5.75 31.29 23.48
C ILE A 144 5.43 30.47 24.74
N THR A 145 5.64 31.11 25.88
CA THR A 145 5.28 30.67 27.23
C THR A 145 3.78 30.79 27.43
N THR A 146 3.13 29.77 28.02
CA THR A 146 2.13 29.89 29.11
C THR A 146 1.72 28.51 29.64
N ASP A 147 1.97 28.35 30.92
CA ASP A 147 1.33 27.59 32.00
C ASP A 147 0.53 26.30 31.79
N SER A 148 1.10 25.29 32.50
CA SER A 148 0.52 24.22 33.34
C SER A 148 -0.94 23.79 33.18
N VAL A 149 -1.19 22.47 33.04
CA VAL A 149 -1.94 21.64 33.99
C VAL A 149 -1.65 20.14 33.72
N ASP A 150 -1.55 19.37 34.82
CA ASP A 150 -1.21 17.95 34.96
C ASP A 150 -2.20 16.95 34.32
N GLY A 151 -1.69 15.74 33.99
CA GLY A 151 -2.56 14.58 33.77
C GLY A 151 -1.88 13.32 33.19
N ALA A 152 -1.68 12.37 34.02
CA ALA A 152 -1.08 11.04 33.93
C ALA A 152 -1.38 10.15 32.71
N GLY A 153 -0.36 9.39 32.31
CA GLY A 153 -0.38 7.91 32.24
C GLY A 153 -0.83 7.22 30.98
N GLY A 154 0.03 6.35 30.44
CA GLY A 154 -0.40 5.25 29.61
C GLY A 154 0.50 4.97 28.40
N GLY A 155 1.64 4.29 28.63
CA GLY A 155 2.42 3.72 27.52
C GLY A 155 1.68 2.53 26.92
N LEU A 156 1.58 2.51 25.60
CA LEU A 156 1.15 1.33 24.85
C LEU A 156 2.20 1.05 23.77
N ASN A 157 2.86 -0.08 23.95
CA ASN A 157 3.78 -0.68 22.99
C ASN A 157 3.01 -1.07 21.72
N ASN A 158 3.35 -0.48 20.60
CA ASN A 158 2.72 -0.72 19.30
C ASN A 158 3.76 -1.26 18.30
N THR A 159 4.17 -2.52 18.48
CA THR A 159 5.12 -3.17 17.55
C THR A 159 4.59 -4.44 16.87
N THR A 160 3.33 -4.83 17.08
CA THR A 160 2.79 -6.11 16.57
C THR A 160 1.67 -5.96 15.53
N ALA A 161 1.27 -4.74 15.16
CA ALA A 161 0.03 -4.53 14.40
C ALA A 161 0.13 -4.66 12.88
N THR A 162 1.34 -4.69 12.29
CA THR A 162 1.48 -4.67 10.82
C THR A 162 1.41 -6.03 10.15
N SER A 163 1.79 -7.12 10.83
CA SER A 163 1.70 -8.48 10.28
C SER A 163 0.27 -9.04 10.28
N ASP A 164 -0.56 -8.61 11.25
CA ASP A 164 -1.92 -9.14 11.43
C ASP A 164 -2.93 -8.51 10.46
N LEU A 165 -2.72 -7.28 10.02
CA LEU A 165 -3.53 -6.63 8.98
C LEU A 165 -3.43 -7.34 7.63
N TYR A 166 -2.30 -7.99 7.38
CA TYR A 166 -2.04 -8.69 6.12
C TYR A 166 -2.80 -10.02 6.01
N ASN A 167 -2.91 -10.76 7.11
CA ASN A 167 -3.53 -12.09 7.11
C ASN A 167 -5.05 -12.07 7.32
N ASN A 168 -5.59 -11.05 8.01
CA ASN A 168 -7.02 -10.99 8.36
C ASN A 168 -7.93 -10.54 7.22
N SER A 169 -7.43 -9.81 6.22
CA SER A 169 -8.30 -9.25 5.17
C SER A 169 -8.85 -10.29 4.18
N ILE A 170 -8.29 -11.50 4.12
CA ILE A 170 -8.74 -12.56 3.21
C ILE A 170 -9.49 -13.68 3.94
N SER A 171 -9.21 -13.90 5.24
CA SER A 171 -9.94 -14.91 6.03
C SER A 171 -11.41 -14.54 6.26
N GLY A 172 -11.78 -13.26 6.11
CA GLY A 172 -13.16 -12.78 6.23
C GLY A 172 -14.05 -13.00 4.99
N MET A 173 -13.49 -13.44 3.86
CA MET A 173 -14.28 -13.86 2.71
C MET A 173 -14.79 -15.28 2.98
N LYS A 174 -15.93 -15.40 3.65
CA LYS A 174 -16.66 -16.67 3.75
C LYS A 174 -17.09 -17.10 2.34
N ASP A 175 -16.89 -18.37 2.04
CA ASP A 175 -17.45 -18.97 0.83
C ASP A 175 -18.97 -18.91 0.90
N PRO A 176 -19.67 -18.69 -0.21
CA PRO A 176 -21.14 -18.63 -0.27
C PRO A 176 -21.79 -19.96 0.10
#